data_baa2bd1100de8eba8a3f9985fc31576a
#
_entry.id   baa2bd1100de8eba8a3f9985fc31576a
#
_cell.length_a   1.000
_cell.length_b   1.000
_cell.length_c   1.000
_cell.angle_alpha   90.00
_cell.angle_beta   90.00
_cell.angle_gamma   90.00
#
_symmetry.space_group_name_H-M   'P 1'
#
loop_
_entity.id
_entity.type
_entity.pdbx_description
1 polymer ?
#
loop_
_entity_poly.entity_id
_entity_poly.type
_entity_poly.pdbx_seq_one_letter_code
_entity_poly.pdbx_strand_id
1 'polypeptide(L)'
;MPNNTLSKMSFPLKTVEEIELLQFILTSNEEGIKESMFNMLAAIGGSSYEEMSKRMFIYVFTNEAASAYSWVGGKEKRKLHHFELMKIMLNVVKKTFPNVTKKEFKIKCKDWFRHAKHRAENEKLRQTNLAKQNQLNIEETN
;
A
#
# COMPACT_ATOMS: atom_id res chain seq x y z
N MET A 1 -12.22 -21.33 11.30
CA MET A 1 -11.57 -20.96 10.05
C MET A 1 -10.65 -19.79 10.27
N PRO A 2 -9.38 -19.98 10.05
CA PRO A 2 -8.42 -18.89 10.19
C PRO A 2 -8.66 -17.81 9.15
N ASN A 3 -8.24 -16.61 9.46
CA ASN A 3 -8.14 -15.49 8.52
C ASN A 3 -9.45 -14.86 8.05
N ASN A 4 -10.54 -15.12 8.73
CA ASN A 4 -11.81 -14.49 8.37
C ASN A 4 -11.71 -12.96 8.43
N THR A 5 -10.94 -12.42 9.38
CA THR A 5 -10.77 -10.97 9.53
C THR A 5 -10.04 -10.39 8.33
N LEU A 6 -8.95 -11.03 7.91
CA LEU A 6 -8.17 -10.56 6.77
C LEU A 6 -8.98 -10.67 5.47
N SER A 7 -9.72 -11.75 5.29
CA SER A 7 -10.53 -11.96 4.09
C SER A 7 -11.69 -10.98 3.96
N LYS A 8 -12.06 -10.32 5.05
CA LYS A 8 -13.11 -9.29 5.04
C LYS A 8 -12.59 -7.91 4.67
N MET A 9 -11.29 -7.73 4.62
CA MET A 9 -10.70 -6.45 4.23
C MET A 9 -10.67 -6.31 2.71
N SER A 10 -10.97 -5.10 2.25
CA SER A 10 -10.91 -4.78 0.82
C SER A 10 -9.64 -3.99 0.53
N PHE A 11 -8.86 -4.46 -0.43
CA PHE A 11 -7.64 -3.78 -0.85
C PHE A 11 -7.88 -3.03 -2.16
N PRO A 12 -7.25 -1.88 -2.38
CA PRO A 12 -6.34 -1.19 -1.44
C PRO A 12 -7.07 -0.54 -0.27
N LEU A 13 -6.35 -0.39 0.85
CA LEU A 13 -6.87 0.24 2.06
C LEU A 13 -7.03 1.75 1.83
N LYS A 14 -8.17 2.29 2.22
CA LYS A 14 -8.56 3.66 1.87
C LYS A 14 -8.37 4.67 3.00
N THR A 15 -8.24 4.20 4.24
CA THR A 15 -8.18 5.09 5.41
C THR A 15 -7.07 4.66 6.36
N VAL A 16 -6.66 5.61 7.21
CA VAL A 16 -5.72 5.34 8.29
C VAL A 16 -6.26 4.24 9.20
N GLU A 17 -7.57 4.27 9.50
CA GLU A 17 -8.20 3.29 10.37
C GLU A 17 -8.08 1.88 9.79
N GLU A 18 -8.22 1.71 8.49
CA GLU A 18 -8.06 0.41 7.85
C GLU A 18 -6.61 -0.06 7.91
N ILE A 19 -5.64 0.84 7.73
CA ILE A 19 -4.21 0.50 7.83
C ILE A 19 -3.87 0.07 9.25
N GLU A 20 -4.33 0.84 10.25
CA GLU A 20 -4.08 0.50 11.67
C GLU A 20 -4.77 -0.82 12.04
N LEU A 21 -5.94 -1.08 11.48
CA LEU A 21 -6.63 -2.35 11.71
C LEU A 21 -5.81 -3.52 11.13
N LEU A 22 -5.28 -3.36 9.92
CA LEU A 22 -4.42 -4.39 9.34
C LEU A 22 -3.20 -4.67 10.22
N GLN A 23 -2.55 -3.62 10.72
CA GLN A 23 -1.43 -3.78 11.63
C GLN A 23 -1.85 -4.55 12.89
N PHE A 24 -2.97 -4.19 13.48
CA PHE A 24 -3.51 -4.88 14.65
C PHE A 24 -3.75 -6.36 14.37
N ILE A 25 -4.38 -6.68 13.23
CA ILE A 25 -4.66 -8.05 12.82
C ILE A 25 -3.35 -8.83 12.65
N LEU A 26 -2.35 -8.24 11.99
CA LEU A 26 -1.08 -8.93 11.73
C LEU A 26 -0.24 -9.13 12.99
N THR A 27 -0.47 -8.34 14.04
CA THR A 27 0.22 -8.53 15.32
C THR A 27 -0.55 -9.43 16.28
N SER A 28 -1.76 -9.85 15.91
CA SER A 28 -2.54 -10.79 16.71
C SER A 28 -1.86 -12.17 16.68
N ASN A 29 -2.24 -13.01 17.64
CA ASN A 29 -1.71 -14.37 17.70
C ASN A 29 -2.55 -15.35 16.88
N GLU A 30 -3.38 -14.84 15.95
CA GLU A 30 -4.21 -15.68 15.10
C GLU A 30 -3.32 -16.51 14.17
N GLU A 31 -3.51 -17.83 14.22
CA GLU A 31 -2.71 -18.76 13.44
C GLU A 31 -2.94 -18.56 11.95
N GLY A 32 -1.85 -18.54 11.20
CA GLY A 32 -1.88 -18.46 9.75
C GLY A 32 -2.14 -17.09 9.15
N ILE A 33 -2.39 -16.06 9.98
CA ILE A 33 -2.74 -14.73 9.45
C ILE A 33 -1.57 -14.10 8.69
N LYS A 34 -0.36 -14.18 9.24
CA LYS A 34 0.83 -13.62 8.59
C LYS A 34 1.17 -14.38 7.30
N GLU A 35 1.02 -15.69 7.34
CA GLU A 35 1.25 -16.53 6.17
C GLU A 35 0.26 -16.19 5.06
N SER A 36 -1.01 -15.98 5.40
CA SER A 36 -2.02 -15.57 4.42
C SER A 36 -1.68 -14.24 3.77
N MET A 37 -1.24 -13.27 4.58
CA MET A 37 -0.81 -11.98 4.04
C MET A 37 0.41 -12.14 3.14
N PHE A 38 1.39 -12.94 3.56
CA PHE A 38 2.57 -13.24 2.76
C PHE A 38 2.15 -13.81 1.40
N ASN A 39 1.26 -14.80 1.38
CA ASN A 39 0.83 -15.45 0.15
C ASN A 39 0.08 -14.50 -0.77
N MET A 40 -0.76 -13.63 -0.24
CA MET A 40 -1.46 -12.61 -1.02
C MET A 40 -0.47 -11.69 -1.72
N LEU A 41 0.55 -11.22 -1.00
CA LEU A 41 1.55 -10.32 -1.55
C LEU A 41 2.47 -11.03 -2.53
N ALA A 42 2.86 -12.27 -2.24
CA ALA A 42 3.74 -13.05 -3.11
C ALA A 42 3.10 -13.30 -4.48
N ALA A 43 1.79 -13.41 -4.54
CA ALA A 43 1.06 -13.63 -5.79
C ALA A 43 1.14 -12.43 -6.74
N ILE A 44 1.48 -11.24 -6.24
CA ILE A 44 1.56 -10.02 -7.06
C ILE A 44 2.70 -10.10 -8.05
N GLY A 45 3.89 -10.55 -7.59
CA GLY A 45 5.06 -10.71 -8.44
C GLY A 45 5.66 -9.39 -8.94
N GLY A 46 6.69 -9.53 -9.75
CA GLY A 46 7.40 -8.41 -10.37
C GLY A 46 8.68 -8.89 -11.01
N SER A 47 9.19 -8.16 -12.01
CA SER A 47 10.42 -8.53 -12.72
C SER A 47 11.69 -8.07 -12.01
N SER A 48 11.57 -7.16 -11.04
CA SER A 48 12.66 -6.67 -10.20
C SER A 48 12.13 -6.42 -8.81
N TYR A 49 13.05 -6.27 -7.83
CA TYR A 49 12.60 -5.97 -6.47
C TYR A 49 11.93 -4.60 -6.40
N GLU A 50 12.39 -3.64 -7.21
CA GLU A 50 11.79 -2.32 -7.27
C GLU A 50 10.34 -2.38 -7.76
N GLU A 51 10.12 -3.12 -8.84
CA GLU A 51 8.78 -3.29 -9.40
C GLU A 51 7.86 -4.05 -8.44
N MET A 52 8.37 -5.14 -7.86
CA MET A 52 7.60 -5.92 -6.90
C MET A 52 7.19 -5.09 -5.69
N SER A 53 8.13 -4.32 -5.12
CA SER A 53 7.84 -3.46 -3.97
C SER A 53 6.76 -2.44 -4.31
N LYS A 54 6.91 -1.75 -5.44
CA LYS A 54 5.94 -0.75 -5.88
C LYS A 54 4.55 -1.37 -6.08
N ARG A 55 4.48 -2.53 -6.71
CA ARG A 55 3.20 -3.23 -6.93
C ARG A 55 2.52 -3.61 -5.61
N MET A 56 3.30 -4.05 -4.62
CA MET A 56 2.76 -4.35 -3.31
C MET A 56 2.19 -3.10 -2.63
N PHE A 57 2.90 -1.98 -2.69
CA PHE A 57 2.41 -0.73 -2.11
C PHE A 57 1.09 -0.29 -2.77
N ILE A 58 1.03 -0.34 -4.09
CA ILE A 58 -0.17 0.03 -4.85
C ILE A 58 -1.34 -0.91 -4.51
N TYR A 59 -1.07 -2.19 -4.34
CA TYR A 59 -2.10 -3.17 -3.98
C TYR A 59 -2.67 -2.90 -2.60
N VAL A 60 -1.83 -2.55 -1.63
CA VAL A 60 -2.24 -2.44 -0.23
C VAL A 60 -2.80 -1.06 0.12
N PHE A 61 -2.24 0.01 -0.45
CA PHE A 61 -2.56 1.38 -0.02
C PHE A 61 -3.10 2.24 -1.16
N THR A 62 -4.18 2.99 -0.88
CA THR A 62 -4.51 4.12 -1.74
C THR A 62 -3.47 5.21 -1.52
N ASN A 63 -3.30 6.09 -2.49
CA ASN A 63 -2.39 7.22 -2.34
C ASN A 63 -2.82 8.15 -1.20
N GLU A 64 -4.12 8.37 -1.05
CA GLU A 64 -4.64 9.20 0.03
C GLU A 64 -4.29 8.62 1.40
N ALA A 65 -4.55 7.33 1.62
CA ALA A 65 -4.23 6.69 2.90
C ALA A 65 -2.71 6.68 3.14
N ALA A 66 -1.92 6.38 2.11
CA ALA A 66 -0.46 6.35 2.20
C ALA A 66 0.13 7.71 2.56
N SER A 67 -0.53 8.81 2.17
CA SER A 67 -0.04 10.16 2.44
C SER A 67 0.05 10.50 3.92
N ALA A 68 -0.62 9.73 4.78
CA ALA A 68 -0.59 9.92 6.22
C ALA A 68 0.63 9.24 6.87
N TYR A 69 1.45 8.53 6.12
CA TYR A 69 2.53 7.70 6.64
C TYR A 69 3.88 8.07 6.06
N SER A 70 4.94 7.83 6.85
CA SER A 70 6.32 7.83 6.37
C SER A 70 7.07 6.75 7.16
N TRP A 71 8.28 6.41 6.70
CA TRP A 71 9.06 5.36 7.36
C TRP A 71 9.32 5.66 8.83
N VAL A 72 9.78 6.87 9.13
CA VAL A 72 10.14 7.26 10.50
C VAL A 72 9.07 8.07 11.23
N GLY A 73 8.02 8.52 10.54
CA GLY A 73 7.04 9.44 11.09
C GLY A 73 7.54 10.87 11.04
N GLY A 74 7.14 11.70 11.98
CA GLY A 74 7.51 13.10 12.02
C GLY A 74 6.63 13.96 11.11
N LYS A 75 6.62 15.27 11.33
CA LYS A 75 5.81 16.23 10.56
C LYS A 75 4.34 15.78 10.46
N GLU A 76 3.80 15.33 11.60
CA GLU A 76 2.43 14.87 11.72
C GLU A 76 2.11 13.59 10.94
N LYS A 77 3.13 12.89 10.45
CA LYS A 77 2.93 11.60 9.78
C LYS A 77 3.11 10.43 10.74
N ARG A 78 2.37 9.36 10.48
CA ARG A 78 2.49 8.12 11.22
C ARG A 78 3.69 7.32 10.71
N LYS A 79 4.31 6.54 11.58
CA LYS A 79 5.52 5.79 11.22
C LYS A 79 5.19 4.36 10.81
N LEU A 80 5.89 3.88 9.78
CA LEU A 80 5.70 2.54 9.24
C LEU A 80 6.77 1.55 9.67
N HIS A 81 7.96 2.01 10.07
CA HIS A 81 9.12 1.14 10.21
C HIS A 81 8.93 -0.04 11.17
N HIS A 82 8.01 0.09 12.12
CA HIS A 82 7.74 -0.98 13.09
C HIS A 82 6.56 -1.87 12.69
N PHE A 83 5.90 -1.59 11.57
CA PHE A 83 4.73 -2.37 11.16
C PHE A 83 5.14 -3.78 10.76
N GLU A 84 4.35 -4.75 11.22
CA GLU A 84 4.52 -6.15 10.82
C GLU A 84 4.38 -6.31 9.31
N LEU A 85 3.51 -5.53 8.68
CA LEU A 85 3.33 -5.53 7.24
C LEU A 85 4.64 -5.26 6.50
N MET A 86 5.46 -4.32 6.99
CA MET A 86 6.74 -4.00 6.36
C MET A 86 7.70 -5.19 6.41
N LYS A 87 7.69 -5.93 7.51
CA LYS A 87 8.51 -7.14 7.66
C LYS A 87 8.04 -8.23 6.69
N ILE A 88 6.75 -8.40 6.57
CA ILE A 88 6.17 -9.39 5.65
C ILE A 88 6.52 -9.03 4.21
N MET A 89 6.36 -7.78 3.82
CA MET A 89 6.70 -7.32 2.47
C MET A 89 8.18 -7.55 2.14
N LEU A 90 9.07 -7.24 3.07
CA LEU A 90 10.50 -7.49 2.89
C LEU A 90 10.76 -8.98 2.68
N ASN A 91 10.11 -9.83 3.46
CA ASN A 91 10.28 -11.28 3.33
C ASN A 91 9.77 -11.79 1.98
N VAL A 92 8.66 -11.22 1.48
CA VAL A 92 8.13 -11.55 0.15
C VAL A 92 9.15 -11.20 -0.93
N VAL A 93 9.71 -10.00 -0.86
CA VAL A 93 10.71 -9.55 -1.84
C VAL A 93 11.95 -10.44 -1.79
N LYS A 94 12.43 -10.77 -0.59
CA LYS A 94 13.62 -11.61 -0.42
C LYS A 94 13.43 -13.03 -0.91
N LYS A 95 12.21 -13.55 -0.89
CA LYS A 95 11.95 -14.89 -1.39
C LYS A 95 12.21 -14.96 -2.90
N THR A 96 11.81 -13.94 -3.64
CA THR A 96 12.02 -13.89 -5.09
C THR A 96 13.40 -13.34 -5.47
N PHE A 97 13.90 -12.37 -4.71
CA PHE A 97 15.16 -11.68 -4.94
C PHE A 97 16.02 -11.78 -3.69
N PRO A 98 16.69 -12.94 -3.46
CA PRO A 98 17.35 -13.21 -2.17
C PRO A 98 18.48 -12.26 -1.80
N ASN A 99 19.05 -11.56 -2.78
CA ASN A 99 20.18 -10.65 -2.54
C ASN A 99 19.73 -9.24 -2.12
N VAL A 100 18.43 -8.96 -2.15
CA VAL A 100 17.93 -7.65 -1.74
C VAL A 100 18.11 -7.45 -0.24
N THR A 101 18.64 -6.30 0.13
CA THR A 101 18.85 -5.95 1.55
C THR A 101 17.66 -5.21 2.11
N LYS A 102 17.54 -5.22 3.43
CA LYS A 102 16.53 -4.42 4.12
C LYS A 102 16.70 -2.94 3.76
N LYS A 103 17.94 -2.47 3.65
CA LYS A 103 18.22 -1.06 3.29
C LYS A 103 17.66 -0.70 1.92
N GLU A 104 17.83 -1.58 0.94
CA GLU A 104 17.32 -1.36 -0.40
C GLU A 104 15.80 -1.28 -0.43
N PHE A 105 15.14 -2.21 0.26
CA PHE A 105 13.68 -2.18 0.38
C PHE A 105 13.21 -0.91 1.09
N LYS A 106 13.88 -0.54 2.17
CA LYS A 106 13.56 0.67 2.95
C LYS A 106 13.61 1.92 2.08
N ILE A 107 14.64 2.03 1.21
CA ILE A 107 14.76 3.17 0.30
C ILE A 107 13.55 3.25 -0.62
N LYS A 108 13.10 2.13 -1.18
CA LYS A 108 11.93 2.09 -2.05
C LYS A 108 10.66 2.46 -1.30
N CYS A 109 10.52 1.99 -0.08
CA CYS A 109 9.39 2.32 0.78
C CYS A 109 9.34 3.84 1.06
N LYS A 110 10.47 4.39 1.50
CA LYS A 110 10.59 5.82 1.78
C LYS A 110 10.21 6.67 0.56
N ASP A 111 10.73 6.29 -0.60
CA ASP A 111 10.50 7.03 -1.83
C ASP A 111 9.02 7.01 -2.21
N TRP A 112 8.41 5.84 -2.20
CA TRP A 112 7.01 5.71 -2.60
C TRP A 112 6.07 6.48 -1.67
N PHE A 113 6.26 6.38 -0.37
CA PHE A 113 5.40 7.08 0.61
C PHE A 113 5.64 8.59 0.60
N ARG A 114 6.88 9.03 0.34
CA ARG A 114 7.18 10.46 0.26
C ARG A 114 6.37 11.16 -0.83
N HIS A 115 6.10 10.47 -1.92
CA HIS A 115 5.38 11.04 -3.07
C HIS A 115 3.87 10.73 -3.07
N ALA A 116 3.36 10.08 -2.03
CA ALA A 116 1.96 9.67 -1.98
C ALA A 116 0.99 10.85 -2.03
N LYS A 117 1.28 11.92 -1.30
CA LYS A 117 0.43 13.12 -1.29
C LYS A 117 0.31 13.72 -2.69
N HIS A 118 1.43 13.83 -3.37
CA HIS A 118 1.46 14.38 -4.73
C HIS A 118 0.65 13.51 -5.69
N ARG A 119 0.80 12.19 -5.60
CA ARG A 119 0.01 11.27 -6.42
C ARG A 119 -1.49 11.38 -6.12
N ALA A 120 -1.86 11.53 -4.85
CA ALA A 120 -3.26 11.71 -4.45
C ALA A 120 -3.85 12.99 -5.02
N GLU A 121 -3.09 14.09 -4.97
CA GLU A 121 -3.50 15.36 -5.54
C GLU A 121 -3.69 15.27 -7.06
N ASN A 122 -2.77 14.59 -7.75
CA ASN A 122 -2.87 14.37 -9.19
C ASN A 122 -4.09 13.52 -9.56
N GLU A 123 -4.42 12.52 -8.77
CA GLU A 123 -5.61 11.72 -9.00
C GLU A 123 -6.87 12.56 -8.89
N LYS A 124 -6.96 13.41 -7.87
CA LYS A 124 -8.12 14.31 -7.70
C LYS A 124 -8.24 15.27 -8.86
N LEU A 125 -7.12 15.82 -9.31
CA LEU A 125 -7.10 16.74 -10.44
C LEU A 125 -7.58 16.06 -11.72
N ARG A 126 -7.11 14.84 -11.99
CA ARG A 126 -7.55 14.08 -13.16
C ARG A 126 -9.05 13.78 -13.11
N GLN A 127 -9.56 13.40 -11.94
CA GLN A 127 -10.98 13.13 -11.76
C GLN A 127 -11.82 14.38 -11.99
N THR A 128 -11.36 15.53 -11.48
CA THR A 128 -12.02 16.80 -11.68
C THR A 128 -12.05 17.18 -13.17
N ASN A 129 -10.93 17.04 -13.86
CA ASN A 129 -10.83 17.35 -15.28
C ASN A 129 -11.72 16.43 -16.11
N LEU A 130 -11.76 15.14 -15.78
CA LEU A 130 -12.62 14.19 -16.47
C LEU A 130 -14.09 14.52 -16.26
N ALA A 131 -14.48 14.88 -15.05
CA ALA A 131 -15.87 15.28 -14.77
C ALA A 131 -16.26 16.51 -15.57
N LYS A 132 -15.36 17.51 -15.66
CA LYS A 132 -15.60 18.71 -16.47
C LYS A 132 -15.75 18.37 -17.95
N GLN A 133 -14.90 17.48 -18.47
CA GLN A 133 -14.97 17.06 -19.86
C GLN A 133 -16.28 16.32 -20.15
N ASN A 134 -16.71 15.44 -19.26
CA ASN A 134 -17.97 14.73 -19.42
C ASN A 134 -19.16 15.69 -19.41
N GLN A 135 -19.13 16.74 -18.55
CA GLN A 135 -20.18 17.74 -18.52
C GLN A 135 -20.25 18.54 -19.83
N LEU A 136 -19.10 18.92 -20.37
CA LEU A 136 -19.06 19.62 -21.66
C LEU A 136 -19.61 18.74 -22.78
N ASN A 137 -19.29 17.46 -22.79
CA ASN A 137 -19.80 16.53 -23.79
C ASN A 137 -21.32 16.40 -23.72
N ILE A 138 -21.87 16.37 -22.51
CA ILE A 138 -23.33 16.31 -22.31
C ILE A 138 -24.00 17.59 -22.84
N GLU A 139 -23.42 18.75 -22.57
CA GLU A 139 -23.95 20.03 -23.05
C GLU A 139 -23.90 20.14 -24.57
N GLU A 140 -22.86 19.61 -25.22
CA GLU A 140 -22.74 19.62 -26.68
C GLU A 140 -23.78 18.74 -27.35
N THR A 141 -24.24 17.66 -26.69
CA THR A 141 -25.19 16.73 -27.28
C THR A 141 -26.65 17.15 -27.06
N ASN A 142 -26.87 18.16 -26.26
CA ASN A 142 -28.19 18.72 -26.02
C ASN A 142 -28.39 19.98 -26.88
#